data_85ab4b649a9465f0a2203cba3b153353
#
_entry.id   85ab4b649a9465f0a2203cba3b153353
#
_cell.length_a   1.000
_cell.length_b   1.000
_cell.length_c   1.000
_cell.angle_alpha   90.00
_cell.angle_beta   90.00
_cell.angle_gamma   90.00
#
_symmetry.space_group_name_H-M   'P 1'
#
loop_
_entity.id
_entity.type
_entity.pdbx_description
1 polymer ?
#
loop_
_entity_poly.entity_id
_entity_poly.type
_entity_poly.pdbx_seq_one_letter_code
_entity_poly.pdbx_strand_id
1 'polypeptide(L)'
;MKRVKQIKPWVIAIALLCIAFAGCSARVSENTVRSPDDLSFESKTVPVQILTDDLDRRIRVPTRIHRAVSLAPSVTESVFAVGAGDRLVGVTTFCNYPEEAKSIQKVGDTLNPNIETIVALKPDIVFVSSASQLESFMNTLEKNGITVYVMNPDSFTGILHNLEQLGIMFGTIEQTKKLTDDLFQRELLVRRKLGPHPAADESQADYDKRVGPVKVFVQISKEPLFTIGKDAFLNDLLLSAGGRSVTENVPSAFPKLSKETALALQPEAIILSDSADNQEPNEAFKNSPAVKKGRIYKINADIISRPGPRLIDALEQIAKFLHPDKFPDR
;
A
#
# COMPACT_ATOMS: atom_id res chain seq x y z
N MET A 1 -25.73 -21.95 -50.70
CA MET A 1 -26.64 -21.30 -51.71
C MET A 1 -26.70 -19.81 -51.42
N LYS A 2 -26.36 -19.00 -52.50
CA LYS A 2 -26.74 -17.61 -52.76
C LYS A 2 -26.31 -16.53 -51.72
N ARG A 3 -25.72 -15.43 -52.04
CA ARG A 3 -25.32 -14.73 -53.32
C ARG A 3 -24.28 -13.66 -52.95
N VAL A 4 -23.22 -13.61 -53.74
CA VAL A 4 -22.26 -12.50 -53.82
C VAL A 4 -22.94 -11.31 -54.54
N LYS A 5 -22.73 -10.09 -54.06
CA LYS A 5 -22.98 -8.88 -54.88
C LYS A 5 -21.68 -8.09 -54.98
N GLN A 6 -21.29 -7.91 -56.20
CA GLN A 6 -20.18 -7.13 -56.74
C GLN A 6 -20.45 -5.62 -56.66
N ILE A 7 -19.40 -4.86 -56.45
CA ILE A 7 -19.39 -3.37 -56.62
C ILE A 7 -18.43 -3.04 -57.73
N LYS A 8 -18.92 -2.27 -58.70
CA LYS A 8 -18.20 -1.79 -59.87
C LYS A 8 -17.45 -0.47 -59.58
N PRO A 9 -16.34 -0.24 -60.29
CA PRO A 9 -15.55 1.01 -60.15
C PRO A 9 -16.00 2.08 -61.12
N TRP A 10 -15.84 3.33 -60.76
CA TRP A 10 -15.86 4.47 -61.71
C TRP A 10 -14.61 5.29 -61.55
N VAL A 11 -13.82 5.27 -62.62
CA VAL A 11 -12.69 6.14 -62.95
C VAL A 11 -13.24 7.28 -63.77
N ILE A 12 -12.90 8.53 -63.54
CA ILE A 12 -12.79 9.59 -64.52
C ILE A 12 -11.72 10.61 -64.09
N ALA A 13 -10.75 10.72 -64.98
CA ALA A 13 -9.70 11.76 -65.05
C ALA A 13 -10.24 12.98 -65.78
N ILE A 14 -9.63 14.18 -65.60
CA ILE A 14 -9.50 15.35 -66.53
C ILE A 14 -8.75 16.40 -65.70
N ALA A 15 -7.59 16.74 -65.95
CA ALA A 15 -6.87 17.47 -67.04
C ALA A 15 -6.40 18.87 -66.58
N LEU A 16 -5.11 19.08 -66.77
CA LEU A 16 -4.34 20.30 -66.58
C LEU A 16 -4.92 21.54 -67.25
N LEU A 17 -4.76 22.70 -66.64
CA LEU A 17 -4.54 23.94 -67.38
C LEU A 17 -3.53 24.85 -66.63
N CYS A 18 -2.32 25.02 -67.21
CA CYS A 18 -1.34 26.04 -66.83
C CYS A 18 -1.79 27.40 -67.44
N ILE A 19 -1.76 28.45 -66.66
CA ILE A 19 -1.61 29.82 -67.17
C ILE A 19 -0.63 30.58 -66.29
N ALA A 20 0.51 30.94 -66.90
CA ALA A 20 1.50 31.85 -66.37
C ALA A 20 1.03 33.30 -66.56
N PHE A 21 1.11 34.12 -65.52
CA PHE A 21 1.22 35.56 -65.66
C PHE A 21 2.33 36.10 -64.78
N ALA A 22 3.32 36.66 -65.42
CA ALA A 22 4.37 37.47 -64.81
C ALA A 22 3.84 38.90 -64.61
N GLY A 23 4.24 39.50 -63.49
CA GLY A 23 4.07 40.96 -63.41
C GLY A 23 4.16 41.56 -62.00
N CYS A 24 5.31 42.16 -61.76
CA CYS A 24 5.52 43.41 -61.01
C CYS A 24 5.50 43.45 -59.48
N SER A 25 6.67 43.79 -58.97
CA SER A 25 6.99 44.19 -57.58
C SER A 25 6.20 45.42 -57.12
N ALA A 26 5.61 45.31 -55.91
CA ALA A 26 5.46 46.46 -55.03
C ALA A 26 5.70 45.99 -53.60
N ARG A 27 6.80 46.46 -52.95
CA ARG A 27 7.02 46.31 -51.51
C ARG A 27 5.98 47.17 -50.78
N VAL A 28 5.01 46.52 -50.12
CA VAL A 28 4.23 47.14 -49.08
C VAL A 28 4.69 46.54 -47.76
N SER A 29 5.17 47.41 -46.92
CA SER A 29 5.49 47.08 -45.50
C SER A 29 4.16 46.86 -44.79
N GLU A 30 3.76 45.59 -44.58
CA GLU A 30 2.65 45.27 -43.71
C GLU A 30 3.13 45.21 -42.24
N ASN A 31 2.71 46.22 -41.51
CA ASN A 31 2.62 46.11 -40.06
C ASN A 31 1.58 45.01 -39.76
N THR A 32 2.07 43.81 -39.42
CA THR A 32 1.24 42.72 -38.89
C THR A 32 0.68 43.11 -37.57
N VAL A 33 -0.54 43.62 -37.54
CA VAL A 33 -1.40 43.62 -36.37
C VAL A 33 -1.62 42.16 -35.99
N ARG A 34 -1.06 41.74 -34.87
CA ARG A 34 -1.30 40.42 -34.30
C ARG A 34 -2.79 40.30 -34.00
N SER A 35 -3.43 39.33 -34.61
CA SER A 35 -4.81 38.93 -34.33
C SER A 35 -4.93 38.51 -32.86
N PRO A 36 -6.03 38.87 -32.17
CA PRO A 36 -6.29 38.44 -30.77
C PRO A 36 -6.47 36.92 -30.62
N ASP A 37 -6.52 36.14 -31.70
CA ASP A 37 -6.80 34.70 -31.68
C ASP A 37 -5.56 33.80 -31.54
N ASP A 38 -4.33 34.35 -31.41
CA ASP A 38 -3.10 33.59 -31.19
C ASP A 38 -2.77 33.29 -29.72
N LEU A 39 -3.77 33.43 -28.84
CA LEU A 39 -3.70 32.84 -27.48
C LEU A 39 -4.21 31.40 -27.54
N SER A 40 -3.48 30.52 -28.26
CA SER A 40 -3.57 29.11 -28.01
C SER A 40 -3.05 28.88 -26.62
N PHE A 41 -3.96 28.77 -25.63
CA PHE A 41 -3.69 28.11 -24.35
C PHE A 41 -3.30 26.68 -24.71
N GLU A 42 -2.02 26.44 -24.96
CA GLU A 42 -1.47 25.11 -24.85
C GLU A 42 -1.72 24.66 -23.41
N SER A 43 -2.83 23.98 -23.22
CA SER A 43 -3.05 23.15 -22.05
C SER A 43 -1.86 22.18 -22.04
N LYS A 44 -0.83 22.48 -21.23
CA LYS A 44 0.27 21.56 -20.95
C LYS A 44 -0.36 20.39 -20.20
N THR A 45 -0.88 19.43 -20.95
CA THR A 45 -1.37 18.17 -20.38
C THR A 45 -0.16 17.51 -19.73
N VAL A 46 -0.17 17.47 -18.41
CA VAL A 46 0.86 16.74 -17.65
C VAL A 46 0.81 15.29 -18.12
N PRO A 47 1.92 14.71 -18.60
CA PRO A 47 1.93 13.31 -18.99
C PRO A 47 1.47 12.45 -17.83
N VAL A 48 0.57 11.50 -18.08
CA VAL A 48 0.02 10.59 -17.05
C VAL A 48 0.27 9.14 -17.44
N GLN A 49 0.40 8.29 -16.43
CA GLN A 49 0.37 6.83 -16.53
C GLN A 49 -0.89 6.31 -15.83
N ILE A 50 -1.34 5.12 -16.19
CA ILE A 50 -2.48 4.49 -15.55
C ILE A 50 -1.96 3.37 -14.66
N LEU A 51 -2.21 3.48 -13.36
CA LEU A 51 -1.87 2.46 -12.37
C LEU A 51 -3.15 2.00 -11.68
N THR A 52 -3.13 0.78 -11.14
CA THR A 52 -4.24 0.24 -10.35
C THR A 52 -3.89 0.35 -8.87
N ASP A 53 -4.78 0.90 -8.07
CA ASP A 53 -4.61 0.99 -6.60
C ASP A 53 -5.21 -0.23 -5.88
N ASP A 54 -5.04 -0.31 -4.55
CA ASP A 54 -5.51 -1.45 -3.73
C ASP A 54 -7.05 -1.54 -3.59
N LEU A 55 -7.80 -0.68 -4.27
CA LEU A 55 -9.26 -0.79 -4.45
C LEU A 55 -9.64 -1.21 -5.89
N ASP A 56 -8.70 -1.74 -6.67
CA ASP A 56 -8.88 -2.07 -8.08
C ASP A 56 -9.29 -0.90 -8.97
N ARG A 57 -9.06 0.35 -8.51
CA ARG A 57 -9.37 1.54 -9.29
C ARG A 57 -8.21 1.86 -10.25
N ARG A 58 -8.54 2.17 -11.51
CA ARG A 58 -7.57 2.65 -12.50
C ARG A 58 -7.37 4.16 -12.33
N ILE A 59 -6.24 4.54 -11.77
CA ILE A 59 -5.90 5.93 -11.43
C ILE A 59 -4.96 6.53 -12.47
N ARG A 60 -5.26 7.76 -12.90
CA ARG A 60 -4.39 8.57 -13.75
C ARG A 60 -3.35 9.26 -12.86
N VAL A 61 -2.16 8.72 -12.81
CA VAL A 61 -1.06 9.22 -11.99
C VAL A 61 -0.11 10.06 -12.85
N PRO A 62 0.33 11.25 -12.42
CA PRO A 62 1.36 12.01 -13.13
C PRO A 62 2.62 11.17 -13.34
N THR A 63 3.25 11.25 -14.52
CA THR A 63 4.51 10.52 -14.78
C THR A 63 5.70 11.08 -14.00
N ARG A 64 5.56 12.25 -13.39
CA ARG A 64 6.53 12.87 -12.49
C ARG A 64 5.81 13.42 -11.28
N ILE A 65 6.12 12.88 -10.11
CA ILE A 65 5.61 13.33 -8.83
C ILE A 65 6.71 14.12 -8.13
N HIS A 66 6.45 15.39 -7.87
CA HIS A 66 7.36 16.27 -7.14
C HIS A 66 6.85 16.57 -5.74
N ARG A 67 5.55 16.50 -5.53
CA ARG A 67 4.88 16.85 -4.28
C ARG A 67 3.86 15.78 -3.93
N ALA A 68 4.11 15.04 -2.86
CA ALA A 68 3.19 14.02 -2.39
C ALA A 68 2.75 14.30 -0.94
N VAL A 69 1.53 13.92 -0.63
CA VAL A 69 1.02 13.89 0.74
C VAL A 69 0.73 12.44 1.13
N SER A 70 1.14 12.04 2.32
CA SER A 70 0.85 10.71 2.87
C SER A 70 -0.05 10.81 4.10
N LEU A 71 -1.20 10.14 4.05
CA LEU A 71 -2.18 10.13 5.14
C LEU A 71 -2.10 8.87 6.01
N ALA A 72 -1.01 8.10 5.89
CA ALA A 72 -0.78 6.93 6.73
C ALA A 72 0.71 6.75 7.06
N PRO A 73 1.04 6.36 8.30
CA PRO A 73 2.43 6.07 8.69
C PRO A 73 3.10 5.00 7.82
N SER A 74 2.40 3.90 7.50
CA SER A 74 2.92 2.83 6.63
C SER A 74 3.32 3.33 5.25
N VAL A 75 2.51 4.20 4.65
CA VAL A 75 2.78 4.79 3.34
C VAL A 75 3.96 5.77 3.42
N THR A 76 4.01 6.59 4.47
CA THR A 76 5.16 7.49 4.71
C THR A 76 6.46 6.69 4.77
N GLU A 77 6.49 5.60 5.54
CA GLU A 77 7.65 4.70 5.65
C GLU A 77 8.01 4.09 4.29
N SER A 78 7.02 3.66 3.52
CA SER A 78 7.22 3.10 2.18
C SER A 78 7.81 4.10 1.21
N VAL A 79 7.33 5.37 1.20
CA VAL A 79 7.87 6.43 0.34
C VAL A 79 9.33 6.75 0.70
N PHE A 80 9.67 6.79 1.98
CA PHE A 80 11.07 6.95 2.41
C PHE A 80 11.93 5.75 1.98
N ALA A 81 11.44 4.54 2.17
CA ALA A 81 12.17 3.31 1.85
C ALA A 81 12.51 3.19 0.36
N VAL A 82 11.63 3.62 -0.53
CA VAL A 82 11.90 3.65 -1.98
C VAL A 82 12.78 4.84 -2.40
N GLY A 83 13.23 5.68 -1.45
CA GLY A 83 14.13 6.81 -1.71
C GLY A 83 13.44 8.08 -2.22
N ALA A 84 12.15 8.26 -1.95
CA ALA A 84 11.37 9.41 -2.39
C ALA A 84 10.87 10.31 -1.22
N GLY A 85 11.47 10.20 -0.03
CA GLY A 85 11.04 10.93 1.16
C GLY A 85 11.11 12.46 0.99
N ASP A 86 12.03 12.99 0.17
CA ASP A 86 12.17 14.41 -0.19
C ASP A 86 10.97 14.97 -0.99
N ARG A 87 10.13 14.08 -1.55
CA ARG A 87 8.90 14.45 -2.26
C ARG A 87 7.69 14.61 -1.34
N LEU A 88 7.78 14.17 -0.08
CA LEU A 88 6.71 14.33 0.89
C LEU A 88 6.65 15.77 1.38
N VAL A 89 5.54 16.46 1.09
CA VAL A 89 5.28 17.83 1.51
C VAL A 89 4.25 17.90 2.65
N GLY A 90 3.58 16.79 2.97
CA GLY A 90 2.61 16.69 4.06
C GLY A 90 2.44 15.26 4.53
N VAL A 91 2.36 15.08 5.85
CA VAL A 91 2.14 13.77 6.50
C VAL A 91 1.21 13.91 7.71
N THR A 92 0.65 12.81 8.20
CA THR A 92 -0.18 12.85 9.42
C THR A 92 0.67 13.05 10.69
N THR A 93 0.00 13.42 11.79
CA THR A 93 0.64 13.56 13.11
C THR A 93 1.24 12.23 13.62
N PHE A 94 0.77 11.08 13.13
CA PHE A 94 1.28 9.75 13.50
C PHE A 94 2.49 9.29 12.69
N CYS A 95 2.91 10.04 11.67
CA CYS A 95 4.10 9.72 10.88
C CYS A 95 5.36 10.15 11.64
N ASN A 96 5.96 9.21 12.35
CA ASN A 96 7.09 9.40 13.25
C ASN A 96 8.37 8.64 12.82
N TYR A 97 8.31 7.91 11.70
CA TYR A 97 9.43 7.14 11.16
C TYR A 97 9.51 7.31 9.63
N PRO A 98 10.73 7.42 9.05
CA PRO A 98 12.00 7.65 9.78
C PRO A 98 12.01 9.00 10.53
N GLU A 99 13.11 9.33 11.19
CA GLU A 99 13.18 10.55 12.01
C GLU A 99 12.87 11.81 11.21
N GLU A 100 13.29 11.84 9.94
CA GLU A 100 13.06 12.92 8.98
C GLU A 100 11.57 13.23 8.75
N ALA A 101 10.70 12.21 8.86
CA ALA A 101 9.25 12.37 8.70
C ALA A 101 8.64 13.31 9.76
N LYS A 102 9.28 13.44 10.92
CA LYS A 102 8.80 14.33 11.99
C LYS A 102 8.84 15.81 11.61
N SER A 103 9.78 16.20 10.77
CA SER A 103 9.95 17.58 10.31
C SER A 103 9.00 18.00 9.19
N ILE A 104 8.32 17.05 8.54
CA ILE A 104 7.38 17.32 7.44
C ILE A 104 6.10 17.96 8.00
N GLN A 105 5.51 18.90 7.23
CA GLN A 105 4.26 19.57 7.56
C GLN A 105 3.16 18.58 7.96
N LYS A 106 2.54 18.79 9.11
CA LYS A 106 1.43 17.97 9.57
C LYS A 106 0.11 18.44 8.95
N VAL A 107 -0.65 17.50 8.36
CA VAL A 107 -1.90 17.76 7.66
C VAL A 107 -3.12 17.13 8.38
N GLY A 108 -3.06 17.06 9.70
CA GLY A 108 -4.08 16.42 10.54
C GLY A 108 -3.68 14.99 10.92
N ASP A 109 -4.64 14.23 11.42
CA ASP A 109 -4.47 12.80 11.72
C ASP A 109 -5.07 11.92 10.61
N THR A 110 -4.96 10.60 10.77
CA THR A 110 -5.45 9.62 9.77
C THR A 110 -6.97 9.63 9.62
N LEU A 111 -7.71 9.97 10.68
CA LEU A 111 -9.18 10.00 10.67
C LEU A 111 -9.74 11.39 10.37
N ASN A 112 -8.97 12.45 10.69
CA ASN A 112 -9.36 13.85 10.55
C ASN A 112 -8.27 14.62 9.78
N PRO A 113 -8.05 14.32 8.49
CA PRO A 113 -7.10 15.07 7.67
C PRO A 113 -7.64 16.48 7.38
N ASN A 114 -6.76 17.47 7.40
CA ASN A 114 -7.11 18.86 7.11
C ASN A 114 -7.03 19.12 5.60
N ILE A 115 -8.20 19.13 4.95
CA ILE A 115 -8.33 19.31 3.50
C ILE A 115 -7.73 20.62 3.04
N GLU A 116 -7.97 21.73 3.76
CA GLU A 116 -7.50 23.06 3.37
C GLU A 116 -5.97 23.10 3.36
N THR A 117 -5.33 22.53 4.39
CA THR A 117 -3.88 22.42 4.45
C THR A 117 -3.34 21.56 3.31
N ILE A 118 -3.99 20.43 3.00
CA ILE A 118 -3.58 19.54 1.90
C ILE A 118 -3.67 20.27 0.56
N VAL A 119 -4.79 20.94 0.28
CA VAL A 119 -4.99 21.70 -0.97
C VAL A 119 -3.97 22.85 -1.09
N ALA A 120 -3.69 23.55 0.02
CA ALA A 120 -2.70 24.62 0.04
C ALA A 120 -1.26 24.14 -0.28
N LEU A 121 -0.95 22.88 0.04
CA LEU A 121 0.34 22.26 -0.30
C LEU A 121 0.47 21.94 -1.81
N LYS A 122 -0.62 22.00 -2.59
CA LYS A 122 -0.65 21.73 -4.02
C LYS A 122 0.07 20.40 -4.36
N PRO A 123 -0.35 19.27 -3.80
CA PRO A 123 0.27 17.99 -4.08
C PRO A 123 -0.12 17.49 -5.48
N ASP A 124 0.80 16.79 -6.13
CA ASP A 124 0.53 16.04 -7.37
C ASP A 124 -0.31 14.78 -7.07
N ILE A 125 -0.12 14.22 -5.86
CA ILE A 125 -0.78 12.99 -5.41
C ILE A 125 -0.95 12.98 -3.89
N VAL A 126 -2.04 12.39 -3.42
CA VAL A 126 -2.31 12.10 -2.02
C VAL A 126 -2.47 10.58 -1.86
N PHE A 127 -1.67 9.98 -1.00
CA PHE A 127 -1.74 8.57 -0.64
C PHE A 127 -2.61 8.38 0.60
N VAL A 128 -3.49 7.38 0.56
CA VAL A 128 -4.38 6.98 1.66
C VAL A 128 -4.26 5.48 1.92
N SER A 129 -4.45 5.02 3.17
CA SER A 129 -4.31 3.60 3.52
C SER A 129 -5.62 2.90 3.90
N SER A 130 -6.72 3.61 4.07
CA SER A 130 -8.03 2.98 4.26
C SER A 130 -9.11 3.80 3.61
N ALA A 131 -9.92 3.15 2.79
CA ALA A 131 -10.87 3.81 1.92
C ALA A 131 -12.23 4.03 2.59
N SER A 132 -12.62 3.16 3.54
CA SER A 132 -14.01 3.12 4.02
C SER A 132 -14.46 4.34 4.84
N GLN A 133 -13.52 5.08 5.43
CA GLN A 133 -13.83 6.29 6.19
C GLN A 133 -13.54 7.58 5.43
N LEU A 134 -12.91 7.47 4.25
CA LEU A 134 -12.38 8.61 3.51
C LEU A 134 -13.06 8.84 2.15
N GLU A 135 -14.14 8.14 1.80
CA GLU A 135 -14.76 8.29 0.47
C GLU A 135 -15.17 9.74 0.17
N SER A 136 -15.87 10.40 1.09
CA SER A 136 -16.27 11.80 0.92
C SER A 136 -15.06 12.74 0.87
N PHE A 137 -14.01 12.41 1.59
CA PHE A 137 -12.75 13.13 1.60
C PHE A 137 -12.00 12.96 0.27
N MET A 138 -11.86 11.71 -0.22
CA MET A 138 -11.25 11.43 -1.52
C MET A 138 -11.97 12.18 -2.64
N ASN A 139 -13.31 12.12 -2.66
CA ASN A 139 -14.13 12.83 -3.63
C ASN A 139 -13.90 14.36 -3.59
N THR A 140 -13.65 14.92 -2.41
CA THR A 140 -13.34 16.34 -2.27
C THR A 140 -11.96 16.70 -2.84
N LEU A 141 -10.96 15.88 -2.61
CA LEU A 141 -9.62 16.08 -3.20
C LEU A 141 -9.65 15.94 -4.73
N GLU A 142 -10.34 14.91 -5.24
CA GLU A 142 -10.48 14.68 -6.68
C GLU A 142 -11.22 15.82 -7.39
N LYS A 143 -12.27 16.40 -6.76
CA LYS A 143 -12.95 17.61 -7.26
C LYS A 143 -12.02 18.85 -7.31
N ASN A 144 -10.99 18.88 -6.48
CA ASN A 144 -9.95 19.92 -6.54
C ASN A 144 -8.80 19.57 -7.49
N GLY A 145 -8.96 18.53 -8.32
CA GLY A 145 -7.97 18.12 -9.32
C GLY A 145 -6.74 17.40 -8.73
N ILE A 146 -6.82 16.93 -7.49
CA ILE A 146 -5.74 16.22 -6.80
C ILE A 146 -5.93 14.72 -7.02
N THR A 147 -4.88 14.04 -7.50
CA THR A 147 -4.88 12.58 -7.64
C THR A 147 -4.87 11.90 -6.27
N VAL A 148 -5.79 10.95 -6.04
CA VAL A 148 -5.84 10.14 -4.83
C VAL A 148 -5.53 8.68 -5.16
N TYR A 149 -4.57 8.08 -4.44
CA TYR A 149 -4.14 6.70 -4.63
C TYR A 149 -4.23 5.93 -3.31
N VAL A 150 -4.95 4.80 -3.32
CA VAL A 150 -5.15 3.98 -2.12
C VAL A 150 -4.08 2.91 -2.03
N MET A 151 -3.44 2.82 -0.86
CA MET A 151 -2.48 1.78 -0.51
C MET A 151 -2.93 1.09 0.78
N ASN A 152 -3.47 -0.12 0.64
CA ASN A 152 -4.02 -0.90 1.75
C ASN A 152 -3.71 -2.39 1.57
N PRO A 153 -2.41 -2.78 1.57
CA PRO A 153 -2.02 -4.15 1.33
C PRO A 153 -2.53 -5.08 2.43
N ASP A 154 -3.02 -6.24 2.05
CA ASP A 154 -3.57 -7.29 2.91
C ASP A 154 -2.59 -8.43 3.19
N SER A 155 -1.43 -8.41 2.56
CA SER A 155 -0.39 -9.45 2.61
C SER A 155 1.01 -8.87 2.47
N PHE A 156 2.03 -9.67 2.80
CA PHE A 156 3.42 -9.27 2.57
C PHE A 156 3.72 -9.07 1.07
N THR A 157 3.17 -9.92 0.21
CA THR A 157 3.28 -9.76 -1.24
C THR A 157 2.64 -8.45 -1.71
N GLY A 158 1.49 -8.07 -1.14
CA GLY A 158 0.85 -6.78 -1.40
C GLY A 158 1.73 -5.59 -1.02
N ILE A 159 2.47 -5.70 0.09
CA ILE A 159 3.45 -4.66 0.48
C ILE A 159 4.57 -4.53 -0.56
N LEU A 160 5.14 -5.66 -1.03
CA LEU A 160 6.18 -5.63 -2.07
C LEU A 160 5.64 -4.99 -3.36
N HIS A 161 4.42 -5.36 -3.78
CA HIS A 161 3.76 -4.75 -4.94
C HIS A 161 3.59 -3.23 -4.76
N ASN A 162 3.13 -2.78 -3.61
CA ASN A 162 2.96 -1.35 -3.34
C ASN A 162 4.29 -0.58 -3.35
N LEU A 163 5.38 -1.19 -2.86
CA LEU A 163 6.72 -0.60 -2.99
C LEU A 163 7.13 -0.46 -4.47
N GLU A 164 6.88 -1.49 -5.30
CA GLU A 164 7.16 -1.45 -6.73
C GLU A 164 6.35 -0.34 -7.44
N GLN A 165 5.06 -0.19 -7.11
CA GLN A 165 4.24 0.90 -7.63
C GLN A 165 4.81 2.27 -7.25
N LEU A 166 5.24 2.46 -5.98
CA LEU A 166 5.91 3.69 -5.55
C LEU A 166 7.21 3.93 -6.33
N GLY A 167 8.02 2.88 -6.55
CA GLY A 167 9.25 2.97 -7.36
C GLY A 167 8.99 3.46 -8.78
N ILE A 168 7.92 3.00 -9.41
CA ILE A 168 7.46 3.46 -10.73
C ILE A 168 7.02 4.92 -10.66
N MET A 169 6.17 5.28 -9.68
CA MET A 169 5.60 6.62 -9.53
C MET A 169 6.68 7.68 -9.30
N PHE A 170 7.70 7.37 -8.49
CA PHE A 170 8.77 8.30 -8.13
C PHE A 170 10.02 8.19 -9.00
N GLY A 171 10.06 7.20 -9.91
CA GLY A 171 11.22 6.96 -10.77
C GLY A 171 12.44 6.38 -10.04
N THR A 172 12.22 5.65 -8.94
CA THR A 172 13.27 5.05 -8.10
C THR A 172 13.35 3.53 -8.27
N ILE A 173 13.08 3.03 -9.47
CA ILE A 173 12.91 1.59 -9.79
C ILE A 173 14.10 0.74 -9.31
N GLU A 174 15.34 1.18 -9.61
CA GLU A 174 16.54 0.41 -9.24
C GLU A 174 16.73 0.29 -7.71
N GLN A 175 16.47 1.38 -6.98
CA GLN A 175 16.54 1.37 -5.52
C GLN A 175 15.42 0.50 -4.93
N THR A 176 14.22 0.64 -5.46
CA THR A 176 13.05 -0.14 -5.04
C THR A 176 13.27 -1.61 -5.28
N LYS A 177 13.82 -2.00 -6.45
CA LYS A 177 14.11 -3.39 -6.74
C LYS A 177 15.08 -4.00 -5.72
N LYS A 178 16.14 -3.30 -5.35
CA LYS A 178 17.08 -3.78 -4.32
C LYS A 178 16.37 -3.98 -2.97
N LEU A 179 15.48 -3.05 -2.60
CA LEU A 179 14.69 -3.14 -1.38
C LEU A 179 13.76 -4.35 -1.41
N THR A 180 12.96 -4.51 -2.47
CA THR A 180 11.99 -5.60 -2.57
C THR A 180 12.67 -6.97 -2.69
N ASP A 181 13.80 -7.07 -3.39
CA ASP A 181 14.62 -8.27 -3.45
C ASP A 181 15.15 -8.65 -2.04
N ASP A 182 15.66 -7.69 -1.25
CA ASP A 182 16.12 -7.92 0.13
C ASP A 182 14.98 -8.41 1.03
N LEU A 183 13.85 -7.72 1.04
CA LEU A 183 12.68 -8.09 1.83
C LEU A 183 12.18 -9.49 1.49
N PHE A 184 12.10 -9.81 0.20
CA PHE A 184 11.71 -11.14 -0.28
C PHE A 184 12.69 -12.23 0.15
N GLN A 185 14.02 -11.97 0.06
CA GLN A 185 15.02 -12.95 0.51
C GLN A 185 14.96 -13.18 2.02
N ARG A 186 14.70 -12.17 2.82
CA ARG A 186 14.52 -12.29 4.27
C ARG A 186 13.30 -13.15 4.60
N GLU A 187 12.16 -12.91 3.94
CA GLU A 187 10.96 -13.76 4.09
C GLU A 187 11.25 -15.21 3.70
N LEU A 188 11.90 -15.41 2.55
CA LEU A 188 12.26 -16.74 2.07
C LEU A 188 13.18 -17.50 3.03
N LEU A 189 14.11 -16.79 3.68
CA LEU A 189 14.99 -17.39 4.71
C LEU A 189 14.20 -17.86 5.93
N VAL A 190 13.21 -17.08 6.38
CA VAL A 190 12.32 -17.49 7.46
C VAL A 190 11.56 -18.75 7.06
N ARG A 191 10.92 -18.77 5.90
CA ARG A 191 10.16 -19.93 5.39
C ARG A 191 11.04 -21.17 5.27
N ARG A 192 12.25 -21.06 4.74
CA ARG A 192 13.20 -22.19 4.61
C ARG A 192 13.58 -22.78 5.97
N LYS A 193 13.82 -21.95 6.99
CA LYS A 193 14.13 -22.41 8.34
C LYS A 193 12.95 -23.12 9.00
N LEU A 194 11.75 -22.66 8.77
CA LEU A 194 10.55 -23.29 9.33
C LEU A 194 10.28 -24.68 8.70
N GLY A 195 10.78 -24.94 7.50
CA GLY A 195 10.63 -26.20 6.80
C GLY A 195 9.59 -26.10 5.67
N PRO A 196 9.34 -27.20 4.96
CA PRO A 196 8.48 -27.17 3.79
C PRO A 196 7.06 -26.71 4.15
N HIS A 197 6.54 -25.78 3.37
CA HIS A 197 5.11 -25.46 3.32
C HIS A 197 4.30 -26.68 2.86
N PRO A 198 2.96 -26.65 2.95
CA PRO A 198 2.14 -27.70 2.37
C PRO A 198 2.62 -27.96 0.95
N ALA A 199 2.82 -29.22 0.61
CA ALA A 199 3.06 -29.60 -0.76
C ALA A 199 1.85 -29.15 -1.61
N ALA A 200 2.04 -28.95 -2.91
CA ALA A 200 0.97 -28.46 -3.79
C ALA A 200 -0.29 -29.33 -3.78
N ASP A 201 -0.13 -30.60 -3.39
CA ASP A 201 -1.17 -31.63 -3.25
C ASP A 201 -1.55 -31.94 -1.79
N GLU A 202 -0.89 -31.33 -0.79
CA GLU A 202 -1.18 -31.52 0.63
C GLU A 202 -2.31 -30.58 1.07
N SER A 203 -3.37 -31.14 1.68
CA SER A 203 -4.39 -30.29 2.26
C SER A 203 -3.83 -29.49 3.46
N GLN A 204 -4.36 -28.27 3.68
CA GLN A 204 -3.98 -27.46 4.84
C GLN A 204 -4.19 -28.23 6.17
N ALA A 205 -5.24 -29.06 6.24
CA ALA A 205 -5.53 -29.87 7.42
C ALA A 205 -4.47 -30.96 7.68
N ASP A 206 -3.89 -31.54 6.64
CA ASP A 206 -2.85 -32.58 6.78
C ASP A 206 -1.51 -31.91 7.10
N TYR A 207 -1.21 -30.77 6.51
CA TYR A 207 -0.07 -29.96 6.88
C TYR A 207 -0.12 -29.57 8.36
N ASP A 208 -1.27 -29.08 8.85
CA ASP A 208 -1.48 -28.69 10.23
C ASP A 208 -1.32 -29.88 11.20
N LYS A 209 -1.70 -31.08 10.81
CA LYS A 209 -1.46 -32.30 11.60
C LYS A 209 0.02 -32.66 11.65
N ARG A 210 0.77 -32.44 10.59
CA ARG A 210 2.17 -32.84 10.46
C ARG A 210 3.12 -31.84 11.10
N VAL A 211 2.91 -30.52 10.90
CA VAL A 211 3.81 -29.45 11.38
C VAL A 211 3.18 -28.65 12.51
N GLY A 212 1.85 -28.55 12.53
CA GLY A 212 1.05 -27.86 13.52
C GLY A 212 1.46 -26.40 13.72
N PRO A 213 0.80 -25.43 13.06
CA PRO A 213 1.11 -24.02 13.35
C PRO A 213 0.83 -23.72 14.82
N VAL A 214 1.72 -22.96 15.45
CA VAL A 214 1.53 -22.51 16.83
C VAL A 214 0.25 -21.65 16.91
N LYS A 215 -0.65 -21.97 17.84
CA LYS A 215 -1.87 -21.21 18.08
C LYS A 215 -1.55 -19.88 18.78
N VAL A 216 -1.70 -18.77 18.06
CA VAL A 216 -1.29 -17.45 18.52
C VAL A 216 -2.50 -16.56 18.80
N PHE A 217 -2.48 -15.87 19.91
CA PHE A 217 -3.36 -14.72 20.16
C PHE A 217 -2.55 -13.43 20.01
N VAL A 218 -3.02 -12.50 19.19
CA VAL A 218 -2.41 -11.16 19.06
C VAL A 218 -3.26 -10.18 19.84
N GLN A 219 -2.74 -9.62 20.92
CA GLN A 219 -3.40 -8.61 21.72
C GLN A 219 -2.99 -7.21 21.22
N ILE A 220 -3.90 -6.53 20.57
CA ILE A 220 -3.70 -5.14 20.08
C ILE A 220 -3.88 -4.15 21.23
N SER A 221 -4.86 -4.38 22.11
CA SER A 221 -5.12 -3.58 23.31
C SER A 221 -5.64 -4.49 24.42
N LYS A 222 -5.28 -4.19 25.67
CA LYS A 222 -5.68 -4.98 26.84
C LYS A 222 -7.11 -4.66 27.27
N GLU A 223 -7.47 -3.38 27.36
CA GLU A 223 -8.80 -2.91 27.80
C GLU A 223 -9.19 -1.64 27.02
N PRO A 224 -10.20 -1.71 26.15
CA PRO A 224 -10.96 -2.91 25.78
C PRO A 224 -10.11 -3.92 25.02
N LEU A 225 -10.43 -5.23 25.13
CA LEU A 225 -9.66 -6.28 24.49
C LEU A 225 -9.89 -6.27 22.98
N PHE A 226 -8.92 -5.73 22.24
CA PHE A 226 -8.87 -5.81 20.79
C PHE A 226 -7.83 -6.84 20.33
N THR A 227 -8.16 -7.55 19.26
CA THR A 227 -7.30 -8.53 18.61
C THR A 227 -7.34 -8.37 17.10
N ILE A 228 -6.65 -9.26 16.38
CA ILE A 228 -6.78 -9.40 14.93
C ILE A 228 -7.89 -10.38 14.59
N GLY A 229 -8.62 -10.12 13.51
CA GLY A 229 -9.67 -11.01 12.99
C GLY A 229 -9.41 -11.37 11.52
N LYS A 230 -10.45 -11.88 10.85
CA LYS A 230 -10.37 -12.47 9.52
C LYS A 230 -9.67 -11.57 8.47
N ASP A 231 -9.99 -10.27 8.50
CA ASP A 231 -9.55 -9.34 7.46
C ASP A 231 -8.24 -8.60 7.81
N ALA A 232 -7.49 -9.10 8.82
CA ALA A 232 -6.22 -8.51 9.22
C ALA A 232 -5.05 -9.05 8.40
N PHE A 233 -4.22 -8.15 7.84
CA PHE A 233 -2.96 -8.49 7.14
C PHE A 233 -2.00 -9.31 8.01
N LEU A 234 -2.10 -9.20 9.33
CA LEU A 234 -1.27 -9.95 10.29
C LEU A 234 -1.52 -11.47 10.25
N ASN A 235 -2.64 -11.94 9.71
CA ASN A 235 -2.86 -13.38 9.54
C ASN A 235 -1.86 -13.99 8.55
N ASP A 236 -1.60 -13.32 7.43
CA ASP A 236 -0.58 -13.73 6.45
C ASP A 236 0.82 -13.75 7.07
N LEU A 237 1.13 -12.72 7.86
CA LEU A 237 2.42 -12.63 8.57
C LEU A 237 2.59 -13.77 9.58
N LEU A 238 1.57 -14.08 10.37
CA LEU A 238 1.60 -15.19 11.32
C LEU A 238 1.80 -16.53 10.63
N LEU A 239 1.08 -16.78 9.52
CA LEU A 239 1.26 -17.99 8.73
C LEU A 239 2.69 -18.12 8.20
N SER A 240 3.25 -17.05 7.67
CA SER A 240 4.64 -16.99 7.20
C SER A 240 5.67 -17.22 8.34
N ALA A 241 5.29 -16.89 9.58
CA ALA A 241 6.09 -17.12 10.79
C ALA A 241 5.86 -18.52 11.43
N GLY A 242 5.04 -19.39 10.85
CA GLY A 242 4.69 -20.70 11.39
C GLY A 242 3.69 -20.66 12.54
N GLY A 243 2.91 -19.59 12.64
CA GLY A 243 1.83 -19.42 13.61
C GLY A 243 0.47 -19.32 12.92
N ARG A 244 -0.61 -19.45 13.70
CA ARG A 244 -1.98 -19.24 13.25
C ARG A 244 -2.78 -18.50 14.31
N SER A 245 -3.49 -17.44 13.91
CA SER A 245 -4.34 -16.71 14.84
C SER A 245 -5.50 -17.57 15.32
N VAL A 246 -5.73 -17.60 16.64
CA VAL A 246 -6.92 -18.25 17.21
C VAL A 246 -8.21 -17.47 16.93
N THR A 247 -8.09 -16.30 16.32
CA THR A 247 -9.20 -15.39 15.98
C THR A 247 -9.30 -15.13 14.47
N GLU A 248 -8.60 -15.91 13.62
CA GLU A 248 -8.59 -15.72 12.16
C GLU A 248 -9.97 -15.76 11.48
N ASN A 249 -10.96 -16.39 12.11
CA ASN A 249 -12.33 -16.50 11.60
C ASN A 249 -13.31 -15.47 12.19
N VAL A 250 -12.84 -14.63 13.13
CA VAL A 250 -13.69 -13.57 13.70
C VAL A 250 -13.85 -12.44 12.67
N PRO A 251 -15.09 -12.05 12.32
CA PRO A 251 -15.31 -10.97 11.35
C PRO A 251 -14.63 -9.66 11.76
N SER A 252 -14.22 -8.83 10.76
CA SER A 252 -13.48 -7.58 10.94
C SER A 252 -11.96 -7.79 11.06
N ALA A 253 -11.19 -6.77 10.66
CA ALA A 253 -9.74 -6.79 10.82
C ALA A 253 -9.29 -6.69 12.28
N PHE A 254 -9.98 -5.86 13.09
CA PHE A 254 -9.63 -5.61 14.49
C PHE A 254 -10.87 -5.70 15.39
N PRO A 255 -11.38 -6.93 15.66
CA PRO A 255 -12.57 -7.11 16.48
C PRO A 255 -12.27 -6.87 17.96
N LYS A 256 -13.26 -6.31 18.66
CA LYS A 256 -13.33 -6.33 20.12
C LYS A 256 -13.87 -7.68 20.58
N LEU A 257 -13.19 -8.33 21.51
CA LEU A 257 -13.65 -9.59 22.08
C LEU A 257 -14.38 -9.39 23.40
N SER A 258 -15.39 -10.24 23.64
CA SER A 258 -15.96 -10.40 24.98
C SER A 258 -15.01 -11.24 25.84
N LYS A 259 -15.15 -11.08 27.16
CA LYS A 259 -14.37 -11.87 28.12
C LYS A 259 -14.69 -13.37 28.00
N GLU A 260 -15.93 -13.72 27.74
CA GLU A 260 -16.38 -15.10 27.57
C GLU A 260 -15.76 -15.73 26.33
N THR A 261 -15.73 -15.00 25.21
CA THR A 261 -15.06 -15.46 23.97
C THR A 261 -13.57 -15.66 24.22
N ALA A 262 -12.91 -14.69 24.86
CA ALA A 262 -11.48 -14.77 25.15
C ALA A 262 -11.12 -15.97 26.06
N LEU A 263 -11.95 -16.27 27.08
CA LEU A 263 -11.77 -17.42 27.98
C LEU A 263 -11.84 -18.77 27.25
N ALA A 264 -12.66 -18.87 26.19
CA ALA A 264 -12.78 -20.07 25.36
C ALA A 264 -11.57 -20.32 24.47
N LEU A 265 -10.82 -19.28 24.14
CA LEU A 265 -9.58 -19.37 23.37
C LEU A 265 -8.47 -19.94 24.24
N GLN A 266 -7.72 -20.88 23.69
CA GLN A 266 -6.58 -21.53 24.38
C GLN A 266 -5.30 -21.33 23.54
N PRO A 267 -4.76 -20.09 23.47
CA PRO A 267 -3.54 -19.82 22.71
C PRO A 267 -2.32 -20.52 23.34
N GLU A 268 -1.40 -20.95 22.49
CA GLU A 268 -0.09 -21.51 22.86
C GLU A 268 0.99 -20.44 22.95
N ALA A 269 0.76 -19.29 22.32
CA ALA A 269 1.59 -18.09 22.40
C ALA A 269 0.70 -16.84 22.38
N ILE A 270 1.13 -15.78 23.06
CA ILE A 270 0.48 -14.46 23.02
C ILE A 270 1.52 -13.44 22.54
N ILE A 271 1.12 -12.64 21.56
CA ILE A 271 1.90 -11.50 21.06
C ILE A 271 1.19 -10.22 21.51
N LEU A 272 1.88 -9.37 22.23
CA LEU A 272 1.41 -8.06 22.66
C LEU A 272 1.93 -6.99 21.69
N SER A 273 1.02 -6.18 21.15
CA SER A 273 1.38 -4.93 20.49
C SER A 273 1.89 -3.96 21.58
N ASP A 274 3.22 -3.80 21.67
CA ASP A 274 3.87 -3.13 22.80
C ASP A 274 3.56 -1.64 22.82
N SER A 275 2.69 -1.26 23.76
CA SER A 275 2.29 0.10 24.07
C SER A 275 2.18 0.27 25.60
N ALA A 276 2.13 1.49 26.09
CA ALA A 276 2.15 1.77 27.55
C ALA A 276 1.02 1.08 28.32
N ASP A 277 -0.11 0.87 27.70
CA ASP A 277 -1.35 0.27 28.28
C ASP A 277 -1.51 -1.21 27.93
N ASN A 278 -0.56 -1.82 27.17
CA ASN A 278 -0.66 -3.20 26.69
C ASN A 278 0.60 -4.02 27.02
N GLN A 279 1.02 -3.96 28.30
CA GLN A 279 2.27 -4.56 28.77
C GLN A 279 2.13 -6.01 29.23
N GLU A 280 0.91 -6.48 29.48
CA GLU A 280 0.60 -7.81 30.01
C GLU A 280 -0.62 -8.41 29.29
N PRO A 281 -0.74 -9.74 29.23
CA PRO A 281 -1.93 -10.39 28.73
C PRO A 281 -3.18 -9.98 29.49
N ASN A 282 -4.33 -9.94 28.79
CA ASN A 282 -5.62 -9.79 29.44
C ASN A 282 -5.89 -10.94 30.42
N GLU A 283 -6.52 -10.65 31.55
CA GLU A 283 -6.86 -11.60 32.63
C GLU A 283 -7.63 -12.85 32.16
N ALA A 284 -8.36 -12.74 31.06
CA ALA A 284 -9.05 -13.88 30.43
C ALA A 284 -8.08 -15.02 30.08
N PHE A 285 -6.80 -14.72 29.82
CA PHE A 285 -5.80 -15.71 29.39
C PHE A 285 -4.96 -16.30 30.53
N LYS A 286 -5.20 -15.94 31.79
CA LYS A 286 -4.39 -16.40 32.95
C LYS A 286 -4.20 -17.92 33.04
N ASN A 287 -5.17 -18.69 32.54
CA ASN A 287 -5.13 -20.16 32.55
C ASN A 287 -4.75 -20.77 31.21
N SER A 288 -4.43 -19.96 30.19
CA SER A 288 -4.06 -20.45 28.85
C SER A 288 -2.71 -21.18 28.86
N PRO A 289 -2.45 -22.07 27.88
CA PRO A 289 -1.15 -22.69 27.69
C PRO A 289 -0.02 -21.65 27.52
N ALA A 290 -0.30 -20.53 26.84
CA ALA A 290 0.67 -19.46 26.63
C ALA A 290 1.18 -18.87 27.95
N VAL A 291 0.28 -18.51 28.86
CA VAL A 291 0.62 -17.91 30.16
C VAL A 291 1.33 -18.95 31.05
N LYS A 292 0.81 -20.18 31.13
CA LYS A 292 1.41 -21.25 31.91
C LYS A 292 2.84 -21.61 31.48
N LYS A 293 3.16 -21.47 30.19
CA LYS A 293 4.47 -21.77 29.63
C LYS A 293 5.36 -20.52 29.46
N GLY A 294 4.89 -19.33 29.88
CA GLY A 294 5.63 -18.08 29.73
C GLY A 294 5.84 -17.64 28.28
N ARG A 295 5.00 -18.12 27.32
CA ARG A 295 5.11 -17.79 25.89
C ARG A 295 4.36 -16.51 25.57
N ILE A 296 4.82 -15.41 26.16
CA ILE A 296 4.28 -14.06 26.00
C ILE A 296 5.39 -13.20 25.41
N TYR A 297 5.13 -12.60 24.27
CA TYR A 297 6.10 -11.84 23.51
C TYR A 297 5.59 -10.44 23.23
N LYS A 298 6.50 -9.45 23.19
CA LYS A 298 6.20 -8.06 22.88
C LYS A 298 6.83 -7.68 21.55
N ILE A 299 6.06 -7.03 20.70
CA ILE A 299 6.55 -6.46 19.44
C ILE A 299 6.12 -5.00 19.42
N ASN A 300 7.03 -4.12 19.02
CA ASN A 300 6.77 -2.70 18.89
C ASN A 300 5.48 -2.46 18.10
N ALA A 301 4.56 -1.68 18.68
CA ALA A 301 3.23 -1.43 18.10
C ALA A 301 3.31 -0.81 16.70
N ASP A 302 4.26 0.09 16.47
CA ASP A 302 4.45 0.72 15.16
C ASP A 302 4.90 -0.25 14.07
N ILE A 303 5.65 -1.30 14.44
CA ILE A 303 6.13 -2.30 13.47
C ILE A 303 4.99 -3.28 13.12
N ILE A 304 4.25 -3.76 14.13
CA ILE A 304 3.22 -4.77 13.91
C ILE A 304 1.91 -4.21 13.36
N SER A 305 1.63 -2.90 13.55
CA SER A 305 0.39 -2.27 13.09
C SER A 305 0.48 -1.60 11.73
N ARG A 306 1.66 -1.49 11.15
CA ARG A 306 1.90 -0.76 9.90
C ARG A 306 2.27 -1.73 8.77
N PRO A 307 1.38 -1.96 7.79
CA PRO A 307 1.73 -2.78 6.61
C PRO A 307 2.70 -2.01 5.70
N GLY A 308 3.98 -2.11 6.01
CA GLY A 308 5.08 -1.42 5.34
C GLY A 308 6.38 -2.22 5.40
N PRO A 309 7.51 -1.64 4.91
CA PRO A 309 8.78 -2.38 4.76
C PRO A 309 9.29 -3.00 6.06
N ARG A 310 9.05 -2.36 7.23
CA ARG A 310 9.49 -2.89 8.53
C ARG A 310 8.71 -4.11 9.01
N LEU A 311 7.63 -4.50 8.32
CA LEU A 311 6.87 -5.69 8.70
C LEU A 311 7.71 -6.97 8.62
N ILE A 312 8.78 -6.99 7.80
CA ILE A 312 9.73 -8.10 7.76
C ILE A 312 10.44 -8.31 9.11
N ASP A 313 10.71 -7.22 9.85
CA ASP A 313 11.32 -7.30 11.18
C ASP A 313 10.36 -7.96 12.18
N ALA A 314 9.05 -7.70 12.06
CA ALA A 314 8.04 -8.40 12.85
C ALA A 314 7.98 -9.89 12.49
N LEU A 315 8.02 -10.23 11.20
CA LEU A 315 8.04 -11.62 10.72
C LEU A 315 9.20 -12.41 11.36
N GLU A 316 10.41 -11.87 11.27
CA GLU A 316 11.62 -12.51 11.83
C GLU A 316 11.52 -12.67 13.35
N GLN A 317 11.04 -11.65 14.08
CA GLN A 317 10.84 -11.70 15.51
C GLN A 317 9.80 -12.75 15.89
N ILE A 318 8.65 -12.77 15.22
CA ILE A 318 7.57 -13.73 15.48
C ILE A 318 8.08 -15.16 15.22
N ALA A 319 8.73 -15.40 14.08
CA ALA A 319 9.27 -16.71 13.75
C ALA A 319 10.26 -17.21 14.82
N LYS A 320 11.15 -16.34 15.29
CA LYS A 320 12.10 -16.64 16.38
C LYS A 320 11.37 -16.93 17.70
N PHE A 321 10.34 -16.18 18.05
CA PHE A 321 9.55 -16.38 19.27
C PHE A 321 8.76 -17.69 19.24
N LEU A 322 8.17 -18.01 18.09
CA LEU A 322 7.36 -19.21 17.95
C LEU A 322 8.21 -20.49 17.83
N HIS A 323 9.40 -20.41 17.23
CA HIS A 323 10.25 -21.55 16.89
C HIS A 323 11.73 -21.29 17.27
N PRO A 324 12.05 -21.07 18.57
CA PRO A 324 13.41 -20.73 19.00
C PRO A 324 14.45 -21.80 18.65
N ASP A 325 14.06 -23.06 18.56
CA ASP A 325 14.90 -24.18 18.14
C ASP A 325 15.39 -24.06 16.69
N LYS A 326 14.62 -23.40 15.81
CA LYS A 326 14.97 -23.19 14.41
C LYS A 326 15.72 -21.87 14.17
N PHE A 327 15.73 -20.98 15.15
CA PHE A 327 16.38 -19.67 15.11
C PHE A 327 17.30 -19.47 16.32
N PRO A 328 18.33 -20.33 16.51
CA PRO A 328 19.24 -20.17 17.63
C PRO A 328 19.96 -18.82 17.56
N ASP A 329 20.21 -18.21 18.74
CA ASP A 329 21.06 -17.03 18.83
C ASP A 329 22.46 -17.39 18.34
N ARG A 330 23.04 -16.53 17.52
CA ARG A 330 24.43 -16.69 17.02
C ARG A 330 25.41 -16.21 18.07
#